data_d70b6c81a0c096efe570c77f4519c9f6
#
_entry.id   d70b6c81a0c096efe570c77f4519c9f6
#
_cell.length_a   1.000
_cell.length_b   1.000
_cell.length_c   1.000
_cell.angle_alpha   90.00
_cell.angle_beta   90.00
_cell.angle_gamma   90.00
#
_symmetry.space_group_name_H-M   'P 1'
#
loop_
_entity.id
_entity.type
_entity.pdbx_description
1 polymer ?
#
loop_
_entity_poly.entity_id
_entity_poly.type
_entity_poly.pdbx_seq_one_letter_code
_entity_poly.pdbx_strand_id
1 'polypeptide(L)'
;MLFKIKKGLDIPLKGRPDERIDVATDVKTVAVLGSDYIGLKPTMLVREGDQVKVGTPLFEDKKNPGVIVTSPAAGTVAAINRGAKRALVSVVIAVDGDEAEAFACKEVAAASEADVRKVMQESGLWVAFRTRPYGKIPVSYTHLRAHETS
;
A
#
# COMPACT_ATOMS: atom_id res chain seq x y z
N MET A 1 -3.35 -10.32 -37.40
CA MET A 1 -4.48 -9.41 -37.66
C MET A 1 -4.14 -8.06 -37.06
N LEU A 2 -4.01 -6.98 -37.85
CA LEU A 2 -3.60 -5.68 -37.36
C LEU A 2 -4.84 -4.82 -37.13
N PHE A 3 -5.13 -4.45 -35.86
CA PHE A 3 -6.22 -3.53 -35.53
C PHE A 3 -5.70 -2.09 -35.49
N LYS A 4 -6.21 -1.25 -36.39
CA LYS A 4 -5.87 0.18 -36.40
C LYS A 4 -6.91 0.94 -35.58
N ILE A 5 -6.51 1.41 -34.39
CA ILE A 5 -7.37 2.24 -33.53
C ILE A 5 -7.42 3.65 -34.14
N LYS A 6 -8.61 4.12 -34.50
CA LYS A 6 -8.81 5.43 -35.15
C LYS A 6 -9.20 6.53 -34.14
N LYS A 7 -9.65 6.18 -32.94
CA LYS A 7 -10.03 7.11 -31.87
C LYS A 7 -9.37 6.67 -30.58
N GLY A 8 -9.06 7.61 -29.69
CA GLY A 8 -8.60 7.32 -28.35
C GLY A 8 -9.67 6.61 -27.50
N LEU A 9 -9.26 6.08 -26.36
CA LEU A 9 -10.14 5.43 -25.37
C LEU A 9 -10.77 6.47 -24.43
N ASP A 10 -11.24 7.59 -24.97
CA ASP A 10 -11.87 8.62 -24.16
C ASP A 10 -13.26 8.15 -23.72
N ILE A 11 -13.48 8.15 -22.43
CA ILE A 11 -14.79 7.89 -21.84
C ILE A 11 -15.51 9.23 -21.75
N PRO A 12 -16.65 9.43 -22.44
CA PRO A 12 -17.38 10.69 -22.41
C PRO A 12 -18.08 10.86 -21.05
N LEU A 13 -17.35 11.38 -20.06
CA LEU A 13 -17.88 11.76 -18.76
C LEU A 13 -18.45 13.18 -18.83
N LYS A 14 -19.62 13.37 -18.22
CA LYS A 14 -20.19 14.72 -18.05
C LYS A 14 -19.53 15.40 -16.86
N GLY A 15 -19.01 16.63 -17.08
CA GLY A 15 -18.35 17.42 -16.07
C GLY A 15 -16.84 17.24 -16.02
N ARG A 16 -16.17 18.17 -15.37
CA ARG A 16 -14.75 18.13 -15.02
C ARG A 16 -14.60 18.36 -13.53
N PRO A 17 -13.67 17.70 -12.84
CA PRO A 17 -13.31 18.06 -11.47
C PRO A 17 -12.68 19.47 -11.47
N ASP A 18 -12.83 20.20 -10.38
CA ASP A 18 -12.08 21.42 -10.16
C ASP A 18 -10.60 21.13 -10.09
N GLU A 19 -9.78 21.85 -10.88
CA GLU A 19 -8.32 21.67 -10.91
C GLU A 19 -7.63 22.44 -9.76
N ARG A 20 -8.19 22.38 -8.55
CA ARG A 20 -7.63 23.01 -7.37
C ARG A 20 -7.11 21.94 -6.39
N ILE A 21 -6.06 22.28 -5.68
CA ILE A 21 -5.50 21.45 -4.60
C ILE A 21 -5.90 22.11 -3.29
N ASP A 22 -6.73 21.41 -2.51
CA ASP A 22 -7.08 21.83 -1.15
C ASP A 22 -6.15 21.13 -0.15
N VAL A 23 -5.55 21.90 0.75
CA VAL A 23 -4.69 21.36 1.81
C VAL A 23 -5.56 21.11 3.04
N ALA A 24 -5.71 19.85 3.43
CA ALA A 24 -6.39 19.46 4.67
C ALA A 24 -5.40 19.55 5.85
N THR A 25 -5.53 20.59 6.67
CA THR A 25 -4.63 20.84 7.81
C THR A 25 -5.10 20.20 9.13
N ASP A 26 -6.37 19.80 9.22
CA ASP A 26 -7.00 19.37 10.48
C ASP A 26 -7.29 17.85 10.53
N VAL A 27 -6.45 17.05 9.88
CA VAL A 27 -6.62 15.59 9.90
C VAL A 27 -6.18 15.04 11.26
N LYS A 28 -7.14 14.63 12.07
CA LYS A 28 -6.90 14.06 13.41
C LYS A 28 -6.75 12.54 13.38
N THR A 29 -7.32 11.88 12.40
CA THR A 29 -7.28 10.42 12.28
C THR A 29 -7.10 10.00 10.84
N VAL A 30 -6.34 8.94 10.62
CA VAL A 30 -6.20 8.27 9.34
C VAL A 30 -6.52 6.79 9.50
N ALA A 31 -6.93 6.13 8.41
CA ALA A 31 -7.24 4.71 8.47
C ALA A 31 -6.68 3.97 7.26
N VAL A 32 -6.14 2.78 7.53
CA VAL A 32 -5.75 1.81 6.50
C VAL A 32 -6.90 0.82 6.36
N LEU A 33 -7.48 0.71 5.15
CA LEU A 33 -8.63 -0.13 4.88
C LEU A 33 -8.20 -1.53 4.43
N GLY A 34 -8.77 -2.56 5.03
CA GLY A 34 -8.53 -3.94 4.63
C GLY A 34 -9.04 -4.28 3.22
N SER A 35 -10.08 -3.58 2.75
CA SER A 35 -10.64 -3.73 1.40
C SER A 35 -9.70 -3.34 0.26
N ASP A 36 -8.74 -2.45 0.53
CA ASP A 36 -7.79 -1.97 -0.48
C ASP A 36 -6.76 -3.04 -0.87
N TYR A 37 -6.65 -4.11 -0.08
CA TYR A 37 -5.70 -5.20 -0.28
C TYR A 37 -6.41 -6.50 -0.68
N ILE A 38 -6.76 -6.62 -1.95
CA ILE A 38 -7.57 -7.71 -2.50
C ILE A 38 -6.93 -9.08 -2.25
N GLY A 39 -7.63 -9.92 -1.49
CA GLY A 39 -7.22 -11.30 -1.21
C GLY A 39 -6.16 -11.48 -0.13
N LEU A 40 -5.71 -10.38 0.50
CA LEU A 40 -4.78 -10.37 1.62
C LEU A 40 -5.44 -11.00 2.87
N LYS A 41 -4.68 -11.82 3.60
CA LYS A 41 -5.06 -12.36 4.91
C LYS A 41 -4.18 -11.72 5.99
N PRO A 42 -4.65 -10.65 6.67
CA PRO A 42 -3.80 -9.90 7.58
C PRO A 42 -3.47 -10.67 8.86
N THR A 43 -2.19 -10.75 9.18
CA THR A 43 -1.67 -11.03 10.52
C THR A 43 -1.27 -9.70 11.12
N MET A 44 -1.95 -9.29 12.20
CA MET A 44 -1.67 -8.01 12.86
C MET A 44 -0.34 -8.06 13.57
N LEU A 45 0.45 -7.01 13.41
CA LEU A 45 1.73 -6.79 14.07
C LEU A 45 1.61 -5.76 15.19
N VAL A 46 0.49 -5.02 15.24
CA VAL A 46 0.19 -3.99 16.24
C VAL A 46 -1.12 -4.29 16.96
N ARG A 47 -1.30 -3.65 18.11
CA ARG A 47 -2.50 -3.70 18.95
C ARG A 47 -3.06 -2.29 19.12
N GLU A 48 -4.31 -2.21 19.58
CA GLU A 48 -4.90 -0.94 19.98
C GLU A 48 -4.11 -0.36 21.16
N GLY A 49 -3.78 0.93 21.08
CA GLY A 49 -2.95 1.64 22.03
C GLY A 49 -1.46 1.69 21.69
N ASP A 50 -0.98 0.92 20.71
CA ASP A 50 0.43 0.97 20.31
C ASP A 50 0.77 2.29 19.64
N GLN A 51 1.97 2.81 19.93
CA GLN A 51 2.54 3.97 19.24
C GLN A 51 3.19 3.50 17.92
N VAL A 52 2.89 4.21 16.84
CA VAL A 52 3.42 3.94 15.50
C VAL A 52 3.97 5.19 14.87
N LYS A 53 4.99 5.03 14.03
CA LYS A 53 5.56 6.07 13.18
C LYS A 53 5.11 5.87 11.73
N VAL A 54 5.28 6.86 10.89
CA VAL A 54 5.14 6.66 9.44
C VAL A 54 6.11 5.56 9.01
N GLY A 55 5.60 4.51 8.35
CA GLY A 55 6.42 3.37 7.94
C GLY A 55 6.45 2.19 8.93
N THR A 56 5.95 2.33 10.16
CA THR A 56 5.86 1.21 11.12
C THR A 56 4.94 0.11 10.57
N PRO A 57 5.36 -1.17 10.56
CA PRO A 57 4.54 -2.29 10.11
C PRO A 57 3.26 -2.46 10.92
N LEU A 58 2.09 -2.44 10.27
CA LEU A 58 0.79 -2.63 10.90
C LEU A 58 0.31 -4.08 10.81
N PHE A 59 0.43 -4.67 9.64
CA PHE A 59 0.07 -6.07 9.41
C PHE A 59 0.80 -6.64 8.19
N GLU A 60 0.93 -7.95 8.16
CA GLU A 60 1.55 -8.74 7.10
C GLU A 60 0.54 -9.69 6.46
N ASP A 61 0.71 -10.01 5.19
CA ASP A 61 -0.10 -11.04 4.53
C ASP A 61 0.38 -12.44 4.93
N LYS A 62 -0.45 -13.16 5.69
CA LYS A 62 -0.16 -14.54 6.10
C LYS A 62 0.15 -15.50 4.94
N LYS A 63 -0.41 -15.23 3.75
CA LYS A 63 -0.20 -16.08 2.57
C LYS A 63 1.10 -15.76 1.83
N ASN A 64 1.57 -14.53 1.94
CA ASN A 64 2.69 -13.99 1.19
C ASN A 64 3.65 -13.28 2.15
N PRO A 65 4.54 -14.02 2.84
CA PRO A 65 5.53 -13.44 3.74
C PRO A 65 6.34 -12.34 3.03
N GLY A 66 6.57 -11.22 3.73
CA GLY A 66 7.24 -10.03 3.18
C GLY A 66 6.31 -9.03 2.50
N VAL A 67 5.01 -9.33 2.38
CA VAL A 67 4.01 -8.33 1.99
C VAL A 67 3.50 -7.63 3.25
N ILE A 68 4.11 -6.49 3.56
CA ILE A 68 3.87 -5.72 4.78
C ILE A 68 3.13 -4.44 4.42
N VAL A 69 2.09 -4.12 5.18
CA VAL A 69 1.38 -2.85 5.12
C VAL A 69 1.81 -2.00 6.29
N THR A 70 2.27 -0.79 6.01
CA THR A 70 2.85 0.13 6.99
C THR A 70 1.91 1.28 7.33
N SER A 71 2.19 1.96 8.45
CA SER A 71 1.44 3.12 8.90
C SER A 71 1.66 4.32 7.98
N PRO A 72 0.59 5.00 7.53
CA PRO A 72 0.68 6.23 6.74
C PRO A 72 0.92 7.49 7.59
N ALA A 73 0.79 7.38 8.91
CA ALA A 73 0.97 8.51 9.84
C ALA A 73 1.62 8.06 11.14
N ALA A 74 2.23 9.02 11.86
CA ALA A 74 2.70 8.83 13.21
C ALA A 74 1.56 9.08 14.20
N GLY A 75 1.50 8.30 15.27
CA GLY A 75 0.50 8.45 16.31
C GLY A 75 0.18 7.15 17.03
N THR A 76 -1.03 7.07 17.57
CA THR A 76 -1.50 5.91 18.34
C THR A 76 -2.53 5.11 17.55
N VAL A 77 -2.42 3.80 17.56
CA VAL A 77 -3.46 2.91 17.00
C VAL A 77 -4.72 3.02 17.85
N ALA A 78 -5.71 3.77 17.35
CA ALA A 78 -6.95 4.07 18.09
C ALA A 78 -7.93 2.89 18.04
N ALA A 79 -8.03 2.19 16.91
CA ALA A 79 -8.95 1.06 16.78
C ALA A 79 -8.51 0.09 15.68
N ILE A 80 -8.81 -1.20 15.86
CA ILE A 80 -8.66 -2.24 14.85
C ILE A 80 -10.06 -2.84 14.58
N ASN A 81 -10.73 -2.31 13.58
CA ASN A 81 -12.08 -2.71 13.25
C ASN A 81 -12.11 -4.02 12.46
N ARG A 82 -12.96 -4.93 12.90
CA ARG A 82 -13.16 -6.24 12.27
C ARG A 82 -14.63 -6.45 11.91
N GLY A 83 -14.85 -6.98 10.72
CA GLY A 83 -16.18 -7.30 10.22
C GLY A 83 -16.51 -8.78 10.35
N ALA A 84 -17.47 -9.22 9.53
CA ALA A 84 -17.92 -10.61 9.48
C ALA A 84 -16.74 -11.57 9.26
N LYS A 85 -16.78 -12.74 9.92
CA LYS A 85 -15.71 -13.76 9.90
C LYS A 85 -14.33 -13.21 10.30
N ARG A 86 -14.29 -12.16 11.13
CA ARG A 86 -13.08 -11.48 11.60
C ARG A 86 -12.23 -10.83 10.48
N ALA A 87 -12.84 -10.53 9.33
CA ALA A 87 -12.16 -9.82 8.25
C ALA A 87 -11.71 -8.43 8.76
N LEU A 88 -10.50 -8.00 8.39
CA LEU A 88 -10.02 -6.66 8.71
C LEU A 88 -10.85 -5.64 7.91
N VAL A 89 -11.48 -4.72 8.60
CA VAL A 89 -12.20 -3.59 8.01
C VAL A 89 -11.25 -2.40 7.92
N SER A 90 -10.68 -1.98 9.05
CA SER A 90 -9.73 -0.87 9.08
C SER A 90 -8.82 -0.90 10.30
N VAL A 91 -7.65 -0.28 10.18
CA VAL A 91 -6.77 0.09 11.29
C VAL A 91 -6.80 1.61 11.35
N VAL A 92 -7.31 2.17 12.45
CA VAL A 92 -7.45 3.61 12.65
C VAL A 92 -6.29 4.10 13.50
N ILE A 93 -5.64 5.18 13.08
CA ILE A 93 -4.52 5.80 13.78
C ILE A 93 -4.93 7.23 14.13
N ALA A 94 -4.88 7.57 15.42
CA ALA A 94 -4.97 8.95 15.88
C ALA A 94 -3.63 9.62 15.63
N VAL A 95 -3.60 10.62 14.76
CA VAL A 95 -2.37 11.30 14.36
C VAL A 95 -1.83 12.15 15.50
N ASP A 96 -0.59 11.90 15.88
CA ASP A 96 0.12 12.63 16.94
C ASP A 96 1.62 12.68 16.61
N GLY A 97 2.01 13.63 15.78
CA GLY A 97 3.40 13.84 15.36
C GLY A 97 3.68 13.52 13.90
N ASP A 98 4.95 13.70 13.54
CA ASP A 98 5.47 13.54 12.16
C ASP A 98 6.64 12.55 12.10
N GLU A 99 6.82 11.75 13.15
CA GLU A 99 7.93 10.79 13.19
C GLU A 99 7.81 9.73 12.10
N ALA A 100 8.93 9.45 11.42
CA ALA A 100 9.00 8.46 10.36
C ALA A 100 10.12 7.44 10.59
N GLU A 101 9.92 6.22 10.14
CA GLU A 101 10.97 5.20 10.08
C GLU A 101 11.91 5.51 8.94
N ALA A 102 13.21 5.44 9.21
CA ALA A 102 14.25 5.60 8.20
C ALA A 102 14.69 4.22 7.70
N PHE A 103 14.57 4.01 6.40
CA PHE A 103 15.03 2.77 5.76
C PHE A 103 16.39 3.00 5.12
N ALA A 104 17.39 2.16 5.46
CA ALA A 104 18.70 2.22 4.87
C ALA A 104 18.65 1.82 3.39
N CYS A 105 18.93 2.75 2.50
CA CYS A 105 18.98 2.52 1.06
C CYS A 105 20.43 2.69 0.57
N LYS A 106 20.94 1.71 -0.17
CA LYS A 106 22.20 1.87 -0.90
C LYS A 106 21.97 2.78 -2.11
N GLU A 107 23.03 3.44 -2.60
CA GLU A 107 22.96 4.13 -3.87
C GLU A 107 22.49 3.17 -4.97
N VAL A 108 21.61 3.64 -5.86
CA VAL A 108 20.98 2.81 -6.91
C VAL A 108 22.03 2.12 -7.78
N ALA A 109 23.17 2.78 -8.06
CA ALA A 109 24.25 2.22 -8.85
C ALA A 109 25.00 1.06 -8.17
N ALA A 110 24.94 0.97 -6.83
CA ALA A 110 25.61 -0.05 -6.03
C ALA A 110 24.65 -1.09 -5.43
N ALA A 111 23.34 -0.91 -5.60
CA ALA A 111 22.33 -1.77 -5.05
C ALA A 111 22.16 -3.04 -5.91
N SER A 112 22.20 -4.22 -5.27
CA SER A 112 21.77 -5.45 -5.93
C SER A 112 20.25 -5.53 -5.99
N GLU A 113 19.71 -6.37 -6.88
CA GLU A 113 18.27 -6.67 -6.92
C GLU A 113 17.71 -7.09 -5.55
N ALA A 114 18.48 -7.91 -4.82
CA ALA A 114 18.09 -8.37 -3.48
C ALA A 114 18.00 -7.21 -2.47
N ASP A 115 18.93 -6.25 -2.52
CA ASP A 115 18.92 -5.06 -1.65
C ASP A 115 17.67 -4.21 -1.93
N VAL A 116 17.38 -3.94 -3.20
CA VAL A 116 16.21 -3.15 -3.61
C VAL A 116 14.92 -3.84 -3.15
N ARG A 117 14.80 -5.13 -3.41
CA ARG A 117 13.64 -5.92 -3.01
C ARG A 117 13.42 -5.89 -1.49
N LYS A 118 14.50 -6.07 -0.72
CA LYS A 118 14.45 -6.02 0.73
C LYS A 118 13.93 -4.68 1.24
N VAL A 119 14.48 -3.56 0.76
CA VAL A 119 14.03 -2.23 1.14
C VAL A 119 12.57 -2.00 0.78
N MET A 120 12.14 -2.42 -0.40
CA MET A 120 10.74 -2.29 -0.83
C MET A 120 9.77 -3.12 0.03
N GLN A 121 10.18 -4.28 0.51
CA GLN A 121 9.37 -5.10 1.41
C GLN A 121 9.33 -4.48 2.81
N GLU A 122 10.47 -4.11 3.38
CA GLU A 122 10.56 -3.53 4.73
C GLU A 122 9.86 -2.17 4.84
N SER A 123 9.96 -1.34 3.82
CA SER A 123 9.27 -0.04 3.78
C SER A 123 7.77 -0.11 3.46
N GLY A 124 7.25 -1.28 3.13
CA GLY A 124 5.86 -1.43 2.70
C GLY A 124 5.56 -0.96 1.28
N LEU A 125 6.56 -0.52 0.51
CA LEU A 125 6.37 -0.10 -0.89
C LEU A 125 5.93 -1.25 -1.80
N TRP A 126 6.19 -2.50 -1.41
CA TRP A 126 5.80 -3.67 -2.20
C TRP A 126 4.29 -3.74 -2.46
N VAL A 127 3.46 -3.25 -1.54
CA VAL A 127 2.00 -3.23 -1.70
C VAL A 127 1.49 -2.25 -2.75
N ALA A 128 2.35 -1.33 -3.25
CA ALA A 128 2.01 -0.42 -4.34
C ALA A 128 1.92 -1.14 -5.70
N PHE A 129 2.64 -2.27 -5.87
CA PHE A 129 2.53 -3.08 -7.06
C PHE A 129 1.20 -3.81 -7.12
N ARG A 130 0.54 -3.71 -8.28
CA ARG A 130 -0.75 -4.35 -8.50
C ARG A 130 -0.75 -5.11 -9.82
N THR A 131 -1.15 -6.38 -9.77
CA THR A 131 -1.31 -7.19 -10.98
C THR A 131 -2.54 -6.78 -11.76
N ARG A 132 -2.47 -6.81 -13.08
CA ARG A 132 -3.64 -6.60 -13.93
C ARG A 132 -4.20 -7.95 -14.38
N PRO A 133 -5.52 -8.09 -14.56
CA PRO A 133 -6.59 -7.10 -14.31
C PRO A 133 -7.10 -7.07 -12.85
N TYR A 134 -6.62 -7.96 -11.98
CA TYR A 134 -7.26 -8.26 -10.69
C TYR A 134 -6.82 -7.36 -9.53
N GLY A 135 -5.85 -6.48 -9.71
CA GLY A 135 -5.39 -5.55 -8.68
C GLY A 135 -4.76 -6.23 -7.44
N LYS A 136 -4.32 -7.48 -7.56
CA LYS A 136 -3.68 -8.21 -6.46
C LYS A 136 -2.23 -7.79 -6.31
N ILE A 137 -1.72 -7.85 -5.08
CA ILE A 137 -0.29 -7.66 -4.82
C ILE A 137 0.47 -8.88 -5.36
N PRO A 138 1.54 -8.69 -6.17
CA PRO A 138 2.33 -9.80 -6.70
C PRO A 138 3.07 -10.52 -5.58
N VAL A 139 3.06 -11.87 -5.64
CA VAL A 139 3.66 -12.74 -4.63
C VAL A 139 5.17 -12.88 -4.80
N SER A 140 5.66 -12.76 -6.02
CA SER A 140 7.07 -12.92 -6.34
C SER A 140 7.47 -12.09 -7.56
N TYR A 141 8.79 -11.87 -7.71
CA TYR A 141 9.39 -11.19 -8.85
C TYR A 141 9.05 -11.83 -10.21
N THR A 142 8.86 -13.14 -10.26
CA THR A 142 8.48 -13.85 -11.48
C THR A 142 7.14 -13.40 -12.05
N HIS A 143 6.22 -12.95 -11.21
CA HIS A 143 4.96 -12.36 -11.66
C HIS A 143 5.12 -10.97 -12.29
N LEU A 144 6.12 -10.21 -11.92
CA LEU A 144 6.43 -8.91 -12.53
C LEU A 144 7.11 -9.09 -13.90
N ARG A 145 8.00 -10.10 -14.03
CA ARG A 145 8.70 -10.41 -15.28
C ARG A 145 7.82 -11.02 -16.38
N ALA A 146 6.74 -11.70 -16.02
CA ALA A 146 5.87 -12.36 -17.01
C ALA A 146 5.17 -11.39 -17.98
N HIS A 147 5.21 -10.10 -17.72
CA HIS A 147 4.63 -9.05 -18.55
C HIS A 147 5.65 -8.32 -19.45
N GLU A 148 6.96 -8.58 -19.31
CA GLU A 148 8.01 -7.92 -20.09
C GLU A 148 8.45 -8.73 -21.34
N THR A 149 7.93 -9.93 -21.52
CA THR A 149 8.35 -10.85 -22.62
C THR A 149 7.27 -11.08 -23.66
N SER A 150 6.48 -10.06 -23.98
CA SER A 150 5.51 -10.13 -25.08
C SER A 150 5.76 -9.06 -26.12
#